data_6ef7685612cfc5961b1c6ff51d8d4064
#
_entry.id   6ef7685612cfc5961b1c6ff51d8d4064
#
_cell.length_a   1.000
_cell.length_b   1.000
_cell.length_c   1.000
_cell.angle_alpha   90.00
_cell.angle_beta   90.00
_cell.angle_gamma   90.00
#
_symmetry.space_group_name_H-M   'P 1'
#
loop_
_entity.id
_entity.type
_entity.pdbx_description
1 polymer ?
#
loop_
_entity_poly.entity_id
_entity_poly.type
_entity_poly.pdbx_seq_one_letter_code
_entity_poly.pdbx_strand_id
1 'polypeptide(L)'
;MAQPPARVLVLGVGAFAHSVLQILQEHGAEVGCYLTRDYGHHGPKSVGPTWFHRDHPSPMPLIREFRPDLIIPMGVDWRDQPWVESFLSEGWPLLSPTGEALSIEVSRAKSGALCQEQGIPVPQFHLVQNRLEALALMRTKPRPYVLKNPLCSPFS
;
A
#
# COMPACT_ATOMS: atom_id res chain seq x y z
N MET A 1 -10.07 -31.56 -17.88
CA MET A 1 -10.70 -30.93 -16.71
C MET A 1 -10.31 -29.45 -16.73
N ALA A 2 -11.25 -28.52 -16.56
CA ALA A 2 -10.92 -27.10 -16.45
C ALA A 2 -10.09 -26.87 -15.18
N GLN A 3 -9.08 -26.02 -15.27
CA GLN A 3 -8.30 -25.60 -14.11
C GLN A 3 -9.20 -24.81 -13.16
N PRO A 4 -9.12 -25.03 -11.84
CA PRO A 4 -9.90 -24.22 -10.91
C PRO A 4 -9.56 -22.74 -11.04
N PRO A 5 -10.50 -21.84 -10.74
CA PRO A 5 -10.24 -20.40 -10.81
C PRO A 5 -9.12 -20.00 -9.84
N ALA A 6 -8.26 -19.09 -10.27
CA ALA A 6 -7.26 -18.51 -9.38
C ALA A 6 -7.95 -17.74 -8.24
N ARG A 7 -7.42 -17.88 -7.01
CA ARG A 7 -7.94 -17.20 -5.82
C ARG A 7 -7.07 -15.99 -5.50
N VAL A 8 -7.66 -14.81 -5.54
CA VAL A 8 -6.92 -13.55 -5.35
C VAL A 8 -7.47 -12.79 -4.15
N LEU A 9 -6.59 -12.47 -3.21
CA LEU A 9 -6.92 -11.64 -2.05
C LEU A 9 -6.34 -10.23 -2.24
N VAL A 10 -7.19 -9.22 -2.17
CA VAL A 10 -6.77 -7.82 -2.18
C VAL A 10 -6.73 -7.28 -0.75
N LEU A 11 -5.56 -6.73 -0.35
CA LEU A 11 -5.42 -5.99 0.91
C LEU A 11 -5.48 -4.49 0.57
N GLY A 12 -6.46 -3.75 1.09
CA GLY A 12 -6.51 -2.36 0.68
C GLY A 12 -7.63 -1.52 1.25
N VAL A 13 -7.93 -0.45 0.55
CA VAL A 13 -8.95 0.52 0.91
C VAL A 13 -9.99 0.66 -0.20
N GLY A 14 -11.22 0.68 0.21
CA GLY A 14 -12.48 0.89 -0.50
C GLY A 14 -12.46 0.89 -2.03
N ALA A 15 -12.42 2.07 -2.62
CA ALA A 15 -12.64 2.24 -4.06
C ALA A 15 -11.55 1.60 -4.94
N PHE A 16 -10.28 1.68 -4.54
CA PHE A 16 -9.19 1.07 -5.31
C PHE A 16 -9.31 -0.46 -5.32
N ALA A 17 -9.55 -1.05 -4.15
CA ALA A 17 -9.75 -2.49 -4.05
C ALA A 17 -10.96 -2.93 -4.88
N HIS A 18 -12.07 -2.19 -4.86
CA HIS A 18 -13.27 -2.51 -5.61
C HIS A 18 -13.01 -2.66 -7.12
N SER A 19 -12.32 -1.69 -7.73
CA SER A 19 -12.03 -1.72 -9.17
C SER A 19 -11.16 -2.92 -9.56
N VAL A 20 -10.15 -3.24 -8.75
CA VAL A 20 -9.28 -4.39 -8.98
C VAL A 20 -10.07 -5.70 -8.86
N LEU A 21 -10.90 -5.83 -7.82
CA LEU A 21 -11.73 -7.02 -7.60
C LEU A 21 -12.71 -7.26 -8.75
N GLN A 22 -13.35 -6.20 -9.26
CA GLN A 22 -14.26 -6.32 -10.41
C GLN A 22 -13.54 -6.88 -11.65
N ILE A 23 -12.39 -6.30 -12.00
CA ILE A 23 -11.60 -6.75 -13.15
C ILE A 23 -11.18 -8.21 -12.99
N LEU A 24 -10.68 -8.59 -11.81
CA LEU A 24 -10.26 -9.97 -11.55
C LEU A 24 -11.43 -10.96 -11.64
N GLN A 25 -12.59 -10.60 -11.10
CA GLN A 25 -13.79 -11.44 -11.17
C GLN A 25 -14.31 -11.58 -12.61
N GLU A 26 -14.30 -10.50 -13.41
CA GLU A 26 -14.66 -10.52 -14.83
C GLU A 26 -13.75 -11.46 -15.64
N HIS A 27 -12.51 -11.65 -15.20
CA HIS A 27 -11.53 -12.59 -15.78
C HIS A 27 -11.56 -13.99 -15.14
N GLY A 28 -12.57 -14.27 -14.33
CA GLY A 28 -12.83 -15.60 -13.81
C GLY A 28 -12.05 -15.96 -12.53
N ALA A 29 -11.47 -14.99 -11.83
CA ALA A 29 -10.85 -15.24 -10.53
C ALA A 29 -11.89 -15.32 -9.41
N GLU A 30 -11.64 -16.18 -8.41
CA GLU A 30 -12.31 -16.12 -7.11
C GLU A 30 -11.62 -15.05 -6.27
N VAL A 31 -12.35 -14.01 -5.86
CA VAL A 31 -11.75 -12.84 -5.23
C VAL A 31 -12.24 -12.64 -3.80
N GLY A 32 -11.35 -12.13 -2.93
CA GLY A 32 -11.66 -11.69 -1.57
C GLY A 32 -10.96 -10.38 -1.26
N CYS A 33 -11.46 -9.64 -0.28
CA CYS A 33 -10.91 -8.37 0.12
C CYS A 33 -10.74 -8.27 1.62
N TYR A 34 -9.55 -7.83 2.06
CA TYR A 34 -9.34 -7.41 3.44
C TYR A 34 -9.11 -5.90 3.46
N LEU A 35 -10.05 -5.18 4.08
CA LEU A 35 -9.98 -3.72 4.20
C LEU A 35 -9.16 -3.33 5.42
N THR A 36 -8.02 -2.72 5.17
CA THR A 36 -7.10 -2.19 6.18
C THR A 36 -7.68 -0.97 6.89
N ARG A 37 -8.65 -0.30 6.25
CA ARG A 37 -9.37 0.86 6.79
C ARG A 37 -10.84 0.83 6.41
N ASP A 38 -11.68 1.29 7.32
CA ASP A 38 -13.11 1.44 7.12
C ASP A 38 -13.45 2.93 6.87
N TYR A 39 -13.76 3.26 5.63
CA TYR A 39 -14.26 4.57 5.22
C TYR A 39 -15.79 4.64 5.05
N GLY A 40 -16.51 3.63 5.53
CA GLY A 40 -17.96 3.60 5.49
C GLY A 40 -18.58 3.20 4.14
N HIS A 41 -17.84 3.22 3.04
CA HIS A 41 -18.31 2.85 1.71
C HIS A 41 -17.57 1.60 1.21
N HIS A 42 -18.32 0.54 0.95
CA HIS A 42 -17.75 -0.79 0.78
C HIS A 42 -18.16 -1.44 -0.53
N GLY A 43 -17.77 -0.81 -1.66
CA GLY A 43 -17.91 -1.41 -2.99
C GLY A 43 -17.41 -2.87 -3.06
N PRO A 44 -16.27 -3.25 -2.44
CA PRO A 44 -15.80 -4.63 -2.44
C PRO A 44 -16.81 -5.68 -2.00
N LYS A 45 -17.72 -5.36 -1.08
CA LYS A 45 -18.78 -6.28 -0.63
C LYS A 45 -19.74 -6.73 -1.75
N SER A 46 -19.86 -5.95 -2.81
CA SER A 46 -20.70 -6.31 -3.95
C SER A 46 -20.02 -7.28 -4.91
N VAL A 47 -18.71 -7.49 -4.75
CA VAL A 47 -17.91 -8.33 -5.66
C VAL A 47 -17.57 -9.67 -5.01
N GLY A 48 -17.20 -9.69 -3.74
CA GLY A 48 -16.81 -10.91 -3.06
C GLY A 48 -16.74 -10.77 -1.54
N PRO A 49 -16.34 -11.82 -0.81
CA PRO A 49 -16.16 -11.78 0.62
C PRO A 49 -15.23 -10.63 1.00
N THR A 50 -15.67 -9.85 1.99
CA THR A 50 -14.96 -8.67 2.44
C THR A 50 -14.86 -8.67 3.96
N TRP A 51 -13.62 -8.65 4.44
CA TRP A 51 -13.28 -8.62 5.87
C TRP A 51 -12.74 -7.25 6.25
N PHE A 52 -12.95 -6.84 7.47
CA PHE A 52 -12.54 -5.54 7.98
C PHE A 52 -11.52 -5.67 9.10
N HIS A 53 -10.51 -4.83 9.08
CA HIS A 53 -9.50 -4.77 10.14
C HIS A 53 -10.10 -4.60 11.54
N ARG A 54 -11.18 -3.84 11.68
CA ARG A 54 -11.86 -3.64 12.98
C ARG A 54 -12.42 -4.93 13.59
N ASP A 55 -12.85 -5.87 12.72
CA ASP A 55 -13.45 -7.16 13.13
C ASP A 55 -12.40 -8.28 13.15
N HIS A 56 -11.36 -8.12 12.36
CA HIS A 56 -10.25 -9.05 12.19
C HIS A 56 -8.92 -8.27 12.25
N PRO A 57 -8.33 -8.04 13.44
CA PRO A 57 -7.09 -7.25 13.57
C PRO A 57 -5.90 -7.80 12.80
N SER A 58 -5.92 -9.09 12.46
CA SER A 58 -4.94 -9.72 11.58
C SER A 58 -5.65 -10.45 10.44
N PRO A 59 -5.20 -10.30 9.18
CA PRO A 59 -5.71 -11.09 8.06
C PRO A 59 -5.21 -12.53 8.03
N MET A 60 -4.24 -12.89 8.86
CA MET A 60 -3.56 -14.20 8.80
C MET A 60 -4.49 -15.40 8.88
N PRO A 61 -5.48 -15.46 9.81
CA PRO A 61 -6.46 -16.56 9.82
C PRO A 61 -7.25 -16.66 8.51
N LEU A 62 -7.66 -15.52 7.98
CA LEU A 62 -8.44 -15.41 6.73
C LEU A 62 -7.61 -15.84 5.52
N ILE A 63 -6.33 -15.44 5.46
CA ILE A 63 -5.40 -15.84 4.41
C ILE A 63 -5.24 -17.37 4.40
N ARG A 64 -5.06 -17.97 5.58
CA ARG A 64 -4.91 -19.43 5.70
C ARG A 64 -6.18 -20.20 5.34
N GLU A 65 -7.36 -19.65 5.62
CA GLU A 65 -8.65 -20.20 5.24
C GLU A 65 -8.93 -20.01 3.75
N PHE A 66 -8.79 -18.79 3.26
CA PHE A 66 -9.03 -18.42 1.86
C PHE A 66 -8.02 -19.07 0.91
N ARG A 67 -6.77 -19.29 1.34
CA ARG A 67 -5.66 -19.88 0.56
C ARG A 67 -5.50 -19.21 -0.80
N PRO A 68 -5.17 -17.92 -0.84
CA PRO A 68 -5.01 -17.22 -2.10
C PRO A 68 -3.80 -17.72 -2.90
N ASP A 69 -3.95 -17.80 -4.22
CA ASP A 69 -2.86 -18.02 -5.17
C ASP A 69 -2.07 -16.74 -5.41
N LEU A 70 -2.66 -15.58 -5.08
CA LEU A 70 -2.02 -14.28 -5.18
C LEU A 70 -2.63 -13.31 -4.17
N ILE A 71 -1.77 -12.51 -3.54
CA ILE A 71 -2.17 -11.40 -2.66
C ILE A 71 -1.71 -10.10 -3.28
N ILE A 72 -2.63 -9.13 -3.40
CA ILE A 72 -2.37 -7.82 -3.99
C ILE A 72 -2.62 -6.73 -2.93
N PRO A 73 -1.58 -6.19 -2.29
CA PRO A 73 -1.72 -5.02 -1.45
C PRO A 73 -1.91 -3.76 -2.30
N MET A 74 -2.97 -3.00 -1.99
CA MET A 74 -3.28 -1.73 -2.62
C MET A 74 -2.85 -0.58 -1.72
N GLY A 75 -1.63 -0.14 -1.91
CA GLY A 75 -1.00 0.89 -1.09
C GLY A 75 0.01 0.33 -0.09
N VAL A 76 0.45 1.15 0.84
CA VAL A 76 1.53 0.85 1.79
C VAL A 76 1.07 0.69 3.24
N ASP A 77 -0.21 0.76 3.49
CA ASP A 77 -0.83 0.75 4.83
C ASP A 77 -0.58 -0.54 5.60
N TRP A 78 -0.44 -1.64 4.87
CA TRP A 78 -0.29 -2.97 5.41
C TRP A 78 1.07 -3.19 6.09
N ARG A 79 2.11 -2.49 5.67
CA ARG A 79 3.49 -2.71 6.09
C ARG A 79 3.77 -2.46 7.57
N ASP A 80 3.05 -1.53 8.18
CA ASP A 80 3.25 -1.12 9.58
C ASP A 80 2.33 -1.90 10.54
N GLN A 81 1.70 -2.96 10.04
CA GLN A 81 0.78 -3.79 10.82
C GLN A 81 1.53 -4.86 11.63
N PRO A 82 1.08 -5.18 12.85
CA PRO A 82 1.77 -6.15 13.71
C PRO A 82 1.91 -7.57 13.12
N TRP A 83 1.07 -7.91 12.15
CA TRP A 83 1.04 -9.23 11.51
C TRP A 83 2.02 -9.38 10.32
N VAL A 84 2.68 -8.30 9.91
CA VAL A 84 3.49 -8.27 8.66
C VAL A 84 4.67 -9.24 8.71
N GLU A 85 5.34 -9.36 9.84
CA GLU A 85 6.46 -10.30 9.96
C GLU A 85 6.02 -11.74 9.72
N SER A 86 4.91 -12.17 10.34
CA SER A 86 4.33 -13.50 10.10
C SER A 86 3.91 -13.69 8.64
N PHE A 87 3.29 -12.66 8.06
CA PHE A 87 2.85 -12.67 6.67
C PHE A 87 4.02 -12.88 5.71
N LEU A 88 5.10 -12.14 5.86
CA LEU A 88 6.28 -12.25 5.00
C LEU A 88 7.04 -13.56 5.23
N SER A 89 7.13 -14.04 6.49
CA SER A 89 7.83 -15.28 6.81
C SER A 89 7.13 -16.55 6.32
N GLU A 90 5.80 -16.52 6.15
CA GLU A 90 5.03 -17.64 5.61
C GLU A 90 5.16 -17.78 4.08
N GLY A 91 5.75 -16.79 3.39
CA GLY A 91 6.07 -16.88 1.97
C GLY A 91 4.85 -16.91 1.03
N TRP A 92 3.76 -16.24 1.42
CA TRP A 92 2.58 -16.13 0.58
C TRP A 92 2.90 -15.43 -0.75
N PRO A 93 2.30 -15.85 -1.88
CA PRO A 93 2.47 -15.18 -3.16
C PRO A 93 1.98 -13.73 -3.11
N LEU A 94 2.91 -12.78 -3.22
CA LEU A 94 2.66 -11.36 -3.00
C LEU A 94 3.04 -10.53 -4.22
N LEU A 95 2.10 -9.78 -4.77
CA LEU A 95 2.35 -8.76 -5.80
C LEU A 95 2.57 -7.40 -5.14
N SER A 96 3.74 -7.21 -4.57
CA SER A 96 4.15 -5.94 -3.96
C SER A 96 5.66 -5.90 -3.76
N PRO A 97 6.29 -4.74 -3.80
CA PRO A 97 7.66 -4.60 -3.33
C PRO A 97 7.77 -4.95 -1.84
N THR A 98 8.88 -5.55 -1.45
CA THR A 98 9.22 -5.90 -0.06
C THR A 98 10.62 -5.40 0.29
N GLY A 99 10.98 -5.42 1.57
CA GLY A 99 12.32 -5.07 2.02
C GLY A 99 12.77 -3.68 1.56
N GLU A 100 13.93 -3.59 0.94
CA GLU A 100 14.50 -2.31 0.49
C GLU A 100 13.69 -1.65 -0.62
N ALA A 101 13.15 -2.42 -1.56
CA ALA A 101 12.28 -1.89 -2.61
C ALA A 101 11.02 -1.22 -2.04
N LEU A 102 10.41 -1.79 -1.01
CA LEU A 102 9.31 -1.17 -0.29
C LEU A 102 9.76 0.12 0.40
N SER A 103 10.97 0.16 0.96
CA SER A 103 11.49 1.36 1.61
C SER A 103 11.64 2.56 0.67
N ILE A 104 11.90 2.30 -0.61
CA ILE A 104 11.95 3.33 -1.66
C ILE A 104 10.55 3.89 -1.94
N GLU A 105 9.55 3.04 -2.02
CA GLU A 105 8.16 3.47 -2.22
C GLU A 105 7.66 4.37 -1.09
N VAL A 106 8.01 4.03 0.14
CA VAL A 106 7.49 4.74 1.32
C VAL A 106 8.29 5.95 1.74
N SER A 107 9.55 6.06 1.36
CA SER A 107 10.41 7.19 1.71
C SER A 107 10.67 8.09 0.51
N ARG A 108 10.03 9.28 0.52
CA ARG A 108 10.25 10.31 -0.51
C ARG A 108 11.71 10.76 -0.57
N ALA A 109 12.40 10.77 0.57
CA ALA A 109 13.81 11.13 0.65
C ALA A 109 14.68 10.07 -0.05
N LYS A 110 14.47 8.79 0.26
CA LYS A 110 15.21 7.68 -0.39
C LYS A 110 14.93 7.62 -1.89
N SER A 111 13.66 7.72 -2.27
CA SER A 111 13.24 7.73 -3.67
C SER A 111 13.88 8.88 -4.44
N GLY A 112 13.87 10.11 -3.88
CA GLY A 112 14.49 11.27 -4.49
C GLY A 112 16.01 11.12 -4.62
N ALA A 113 16.69 10.61 -3.60
CA ALA A 113 18.13 10.37 -3.64
C ALA A 113 18.50 9.33 -4.72
N LEU A 114 17.79 8.21 -4.75
CA LEU A 114 18.01 7.17 -5.76
C LEU A 114 17.80 7.70 -7.17
N CYS A 115 16.74 8.48 -7.41
CA CYS A 115 16.50 9.09 -8.72
C CYS A 115 17.65 10.02 -9.12
N GLN A 116 18.16 10.83 -8.19
CA GLN A 116 19.31 11.72 -8.45
C GLN A 116 20.57 10.93 -8.80
N GLU A 117 20.87 9.87 -8.05
CA GLU A 117 22.02 8.98 -8.31
C GLU A 117 21.94 8.32 -9.69
N GLN A 118 20.73 7.99 -10.14
CA GLN A 118 20.48 7.38 -11.45
C GLN A 118 20.29 8.40 -12.58
N GLY A 119 20.48 9.69 -12.32
CA GLY A 119 20.30 10.75 -13.33
C GLY A 119 18.85 10.96 -13.76
N ILE A 120 17.87 10.46 -13.01
CA ILE A 120 16.44 10.64 -13.28
C ILE A 120 16.05 12.05 -12.81
N PRO A 121 15.44 12.89 -13.66
CA PRO A 121 15.01 14.22 -13.25
C PRO A 121 14.01 14.19 -12.10
N VAL A 122 14.31 14.91 -11.03
CA VAL A 122 13.43 15.10 -9.89
C VAL A 122 13.25 16.57 -9.57
N PRO A 123 12.10 17.00 -9.03
CA PRO A 123 11.95 18.35 -8.51
C PRO A 123 13.00 18.63 -7.43
N GLN A 124 13.49 19.87 -7.37
CA GLN A 124 14.33 20.28 -6.25
C GLN A 124 13.57 20.11 -4.94
N PHE A 125 14.15 19.40 -4.01
CA PHE A 125 13.61 19.24 -2.66
C PHE A 125 14.65 19.54 -1.59
N HIS A 126 14.18 19.89 -0.42
CA HIS A 126 15.00 20.14 0.76
C HIS A 126 14.39 19.37 1.93
N LEU A 127 15.19 18.59 2.64
CA LEU A 127 14.79 18.00 3.89
C LEU A 127 14.96 19.03 5.00
N VAL A 128 13.92 19.22 5.78
CA VAL A 128 13.92 20.11 6.95
C VAL A 128 13.43 19.31 8.16
N GLN A 129 14.10 19.48 9.29
CA GLN A 129 13.81 18.73 10.49
C GLN A 129 12.73 19.38 11.37
N ASN A 130 12.54 20.69 11.18
CA ASN A 130 11.62 21.44 12.02
C ASN A 130 11.15 22.73 11.32
N ARG A 131 10.19 23.38 11.96
CA ARG A 131 9.60 24.63 11.44
C ARG A 131 10.62 25.76 11.26
N LEU A 132 11.61 25.87 12.15
CA LEU A 132 12.58 26.98 12.09
C LEU A 132 13.48 26.84 10.86
N GLU A 133 13.93 25.62 10.56
CA GLU A 133 14.70 25.35 9.34
C GLU A 133 13.87 25.60 8.08
N ALA A 134 12.60 25.18 8.07
CA ALA A 134 11.70 25.47 6.96
C ALA A 134 11.55 26.98 6.72
N LEU A 135 11.32 27.76 7.78
CA LEU A 135 11.21 29.22 7.70
C LEU A 135 12.51 29.88 7.26
N ALA A 136 13.66 29.42 7.73
CA ALA A 136 14.97 29.92 7.33
C ALA A 136 15.20 29.66 5.82
N LEU A 137 14.88 28.45 5.35
CA LEU A 137 14.96 28.13 3.93
C LEU A 137 14.08 29.04 3.07
N MET A 138 12.82 29.25 3.48
CA MET A 138 11.88 30.08 2.75
C MET A 138 12.30 31.56 2.70
N ARG A 139 12.99 32.05 3.74
CA ARG A 139 13.55 33.43 3.77
C ARG A 139 14.77 33.57 2.87
N THR A 140 15.64 32.58 2.83
CA THR A 140 16.88 32.63 2.03
C THR A 140 16.66 32.30 0.57
N LYS A 141 15.61 31.54 0.25
CA LYS A 141 15.24 31.13 -1.11
C LYS A 141 13.74 31.35 -1.31
N PRO A 142 13.29 32.62 -1.45
CA PRO A 142 11.89 32.96 -1.58
C PRO A 142 11.32 32.45 -2.92
N ARG A 143 10.44 31.46 -2.83
CA ARG A 143 9.67 30.86 -3.93
C ARG A 143 8.49 30.06 -3.36
N PRO A 144 7.51 29.67 -4.16
CA PRO A 144 6.48 28.73 -3.72
C PRO A 144 7.08 27.38 -3.33
N TYR A 145 6.62 26.84 -2.21
CA TYR A 145 6.99 25.52 -1.71
C TYR A 145 5.76 24.64 -1.47
N VAL A 146 5.93 23.35 -1.67
CA VAL A 146 4.98 22.33 -1.21
C VAL A 146 5.64 21.59 -0.06
N LEU A 147 5.03 21.68 1.12
CA LEU A 147 5.47 20.90 2.27
C LEU A 147 4.84 19.51 2.20
N LYS A 148 5.67 18.49 2.36
CA LYS A 148 5.22 17.09 2.38
C LYS A 148 5.88 16.36 3.54
N ASN A 149 5.14 15.41 4.12
CA ASN A 149 5.75 14.43 5.02
C ASN A 149 6.80 13.61 4.23
N PRO A 150 8.00 13.37 4.78
CA PRO A 150 9.04 12.57 4.12
C PRO A 150 8.64 11.12 3.90
N LEU A 151 7.72 10.61 4.69
CA LEU A 151 7.16 9.26 4.51
C LEU A 151 5.84 9.34 3.75
N CYS A 152 5.65 8.43 2.81
CA CYS A 152 4.34 8.15 2.24
C CYS A 152 3.53 7.37 3.27
N SER A 153 2.99 8.09 4.25
CA SER A 153 2.06 7.51 5.22
C SER A 153 0.65 7.96 4.86
N PRO A 154 -0.32 7.06 4.92
CA PRO A 154 -1.72 7.41 4.73
C PRO A 154 -2.26 8.27 5.88
N PHE A 155 -1.49 8.46 6.95
CA PHE A 155 -1.83 9.30 8.11
C PHE A 155 -1.12 10.66 8.10
N SER A 156 -0.41 11.02 7.04
CA SER A 156 0.31 12.28 6.89
C SER A 156 -0.44 13.27 6.01
#